data_194244167ce07fb193d427dd426e4f70
#
_entry.id   194244167ce07fb193d427dd426e4f70
#
_cell.length_a   1.000
_cell.length_b   1.000
_cell.length_c   1.000
_cell.angle_alpha   90.00
_cell.angle_beta   90.00
_cell.angle_gamma   90.00
#
_symmetry.space_group_name_H-M   'P 1'
#
loop_
_entity.id
_entity.type
_entity.pdbx_description
1 polymer ?
#
loop_
_entity_poly.entity_id
_entity_poly.type
_entity_poly.pdbx_seq_one_letter_code
_entity_poly.pdbx_strand_id
1 'polypeptide(L)'
;METHHLIVLVLFFSLVFLEIVFTKFFSKKGQRKKDGIVEFFSFFQILFFAQPLAFFTAYTLTDFYLPSLGGVISEWSVISIIALLLIFDDMTQYWWHRICHSVPILYNLHRPHHDPEYLSIRVVYRN
;
A
#
# COMPACT_ATOMS: atom_id res chain seq x y z
N MET A 1 -0.65 15.47 16.54
CA MET A 1 -0.14 14.41 15.65
C MET A 1 0.93 13.70 16.45
N GLU A 2 0.80 12.42 16.67
CA GLU A 2 1.74 11.67 17.49
C GLU A 2 3.10 11.54 16.79
N THR A 3 4.18 11.49 17.57
CA THR A 3 5.56 11.55 17.06
C THR A 3 5.85 10.49 15.97
N HIS A 4 5.25 9.31 16.08
CA HIS A 4 5.43 8.25 15.09
C HIS A 4 4.81 8.57 13.72
N HIS A 5 3.66 9.28 13.67
CA HIS A 5 3.09 9.71 12.39
C HIS A 5 4.02 10.72 11.69
N LEU A 6 4.61 11.62 12.47
CA LEU A 6 5.58 12.58 11.94
C LEU A 6 6.82 11.87 11.36
N ILE A 7 7.35 10.87 12.08
CA ILE A 7 8.51 10.08 11.61
C ILE A 7 8.19 9.38 10.28
N VAL A 8 7.02 8.72 10.18
CA VAL A 8 6.61 8.04 8.93
C VAL A 8 6.49 9.02 7.77
N LEU A 9 5.86 10.18 7.99
CA LEU A 9 5.74 11.22 6.96
C LEU A 9 7.10 11.75 6.52
N VAL A 10 8.00 12.04 7.47
CA VAL A 10 9.36 12.52 7.17
C VAL A 10 10.13 11.48 6.37
N LEU A 11 10.08 10.21 6.75
CA LEU A 11 10.73 9.12 5.99
C LEU A 11 10.17 9.00 4.58
N PHE A 12 8.85 9.01 4.42
CA PHE A 12 8.21 8.92 3.11
C PHE A 12 8.61 10.08 2.20
N PHE A 13 8.47 11.33 2.67
CA PHE A 13 8.84 12.50 1.88
C PHE A 13 10.34 12.58 1.62
N SER A 14 11.19 12.08 2.53
CA SER A 14 12.64 11.99 2.31
C SER A 14 12.97 11.00 1.18
N LEU A 15 12.32 9.84 1.14
CA LEU A 15 12.49 8.87 0.05
C LEU A 15 12.03 9.43 -1.30
N VAL A 16 10.88 10.10 -1.33
CA VAL A 16 10.39 10.78 -2.54
C VAL A 16 11.36 11.86 -2.99
N PHE A 17 11.87 12.66 -2.06
CA PHE A 17 12.87 13.70 -2.36
C PHE A 17 14.15 13.10 -2.91
N LEU A 18 14.67 12.04 -2.29
CA LEU A 18 15.85 11.34 -2.79
C LEU A 18 15.63 10.80 -4.21
N GLU A 19 14.46 10.23 -4.49
CA GLU A 19 14.16 9.78 -5.84
C GLU A 19 14.10 10.95 -6.84
N ILE A 20 13.52 12.09 -6.46
CA ILE A 20 13.50 13.30 -7.31
C ILE A 20 14.92 13.80 -7.62
N VAL A 21 15.80 13.83 -6.62
CA VAL A 21 17.16 14.37 -6.75
C VAL A 21 18.09 13.43 -7.51
N PHE A 22 18.11 12.14 -7.13
CA PHE A 22 19.09 11.18 -7.64
C PHE A 22 18.62 10.39 -8.87
N THR A 23 17.33 10.45 -9.18
CA THR A 23 16.79 9.74 -10.34
C THR A 23 15.92 10.68 -11.18
N LYS A 24 15.69 10.33 -12.44
CA LYS A 24 14.81 11.12 -13.32
C LYS A 24 13.34 10.84 -12.99
N PHE A 25 12.86 11.27 -11.81
CA PHE A 25 11.53 10.99 -11.30
C PHE A 25 10.40 11.28 -12.30
N PHE A 26 10.49 12.40 -13.01
CA PHE A 26 9.46 12.83 -13.97
C PHE A 26 9.71 12.36 -15.40
N SER A 27 10.86 11.77 -15.69
CA SER A 27 11.28 11.39 -17.05
C SER A 27 12.05 10.08 -17.05
N LYS A 28 11.44 9.02 -16.49
CA LYS A 28 12.04 7.69 -16.50
C LYS A 28 12.03 7.11 -17.93
N LYS A 29 13.10 6.37 -18.27
CA LYS A 29 13.13 5.58 -19.51
C LYS A 29 12.02 4.54 -19.45
N GLY A 30 11.21 4.45 -20.51
CA GLY A 30 10.03 3.57 -20.56
C GLY A 30 8.72 4.21 -20.05
N GLN A 31 8.78 5.41 -19.44
CA GLN A 31 7.58 6.10 -18.99
C GLN A 31 6.78 6.67 -20.16
N ARG A 32 5.50 6.31 -20.24
CA ARG A 32 4.54 6.84 -21.21
C ARG A 32 3.81 8.05 -20.61
N LYS A 33 3.32 8.98 -21.48
CA LYS A 33 2.57 10.16 -21.02
C LYS A 33 1.34 9.85 -20.17
N LYS A 34 0.70 8.69 -20.42
CA LYS A 34 -0.49 8.24 -19.67
C LYS A 34 -0.15 7.66 -18.28
N ASP A 35 1.09 7.28 -18.04
CA ASP A 35 1.49 6.62 -16.78
C ASP A 35 1.26 7.52 -15.58
N GLY A 36 1.61 8.81 -15.68
CA GLY A 36 1.36 9.77 -14.60
C GLY A 36 -0.12 9.95 -14.25
N ILE A 37 -1.01 9.84 -15.24
CA ILE A 37 -2.47 9.90 -15.01
C ILE A 37 -2.92 8.66 -14.23
N VAL A 38 -2.49 7.47 -14.65
CA VAL A 38 -2.82 6.21 -13.96
C VAL A 38 -2.31 6.24 -12.52
N GLU A 39 -1.05 6.64 -12.32
CA GLU A 39 -0.43 6.74 -10.99
C GLU A 39 -1.19 7.72 -10.08
N PHE A 40 -1.55 8.89 -10.60
CA PHE A 40 -2.33 9.89 -9.88
C PHE A 40 -3.68 9.32 -9.44
N PHE A 41 -4.46 8.77 -10.36
CA PHE A 41 -5.77 8.20 -10.02
C PHE A 41 -5.67 7.00 -9.08
N SER A 42 -4.70 6.12 -9.26
CA SER A 42 -4.45 4.99 -8.37
C SER A 42 -4.10 5.44 -6.95
N PHE A 43 -3.26 6.45 -6.80
CA PHE A 43 -2.94 7.04 -5.49
C PHE A 43 -4.18 7.56 -4.77
N PHE A 44 -5.00 8.35 -5.47
CA PHE A 44 -6.23 8.89 -4.88
C PHE A 44 -7.26 7.81 -4.57
N GLN A 45 -7.39 6.79 -5.43
CA GLN A 45 -8.26 5.65 -5.19
C GLN A 45 -7.85 4.90 -3.91
N ILE A 46 -6.57 4.63 -3.73
CA ILE A 46 -6.08 3.95 -2.52
C ILE A 46 -6.33 4.83 -1.28
N LEU A 47 -5.95 6.10 -1.33
CA LEU A 47 -6.01 6.98 -0.18
C LEU A 47 -7.45 7.29 0.28
N PHE A 48 -8.37 7.54 -0.65
CA PHE A 48 -9.72 8.01 -0.33
C PHE A 48 -10.79 6.91 -0.32
N PHE A 49 -10.53 5.76 -0.94
CA PHE A 49 -11.51 4.69 -1.03
C PHE A 49 -11.01 3.37 -0.45
N ALA A 50 -9.90 2.83 -0.97
CA ALA A 50 -9.47 1.49 -0.59
C ALA A 50 -9.02 1.41 0.87
N GLN A 51 -8.16 2.31 1.31
CA GLN A 51 -7.68 2.33 2.71
C GLN A 51 -8.80 2.62 3.71
N PRO A 52 -9.60 3.70 3.59
CA PRO A 52 -10.71 3.93 4.52
C PRO A 52 -11.71 2.77 4.57
N LEU A 53 -12.04 2.18 3.42
CA LEU A 53 -12.94 1.03 3.36
C LEU A 53 -12.35 -0.19 4.06
N ALA A 54 -11.08 -0.49 3.82
CA ALA A 54 -10.38 -1.61 4.46
C ALA A 54 -10.33 -1.43 5.98
N PHE A 55 -9.97 -0.25 6.48
CA PHE A 55 -9.95 0.04 7.92
C PHE A 55 -11.35 -0.03 8.54
N PHE A 56 -12.34 0.57 7.90
CA PHE A 56 -13.72 0.51 8.38
C PHE A 56 -14.23 -0.93 8.44
N THR A 57 -13.99 -1.72 7.39
CA THR A 57 -14.40 -3.12 7.33
C THR A 57 -13.67 -3.95 8.38
N ALA A 58 -12.36 -3.81 8.50
CA ALA A 58 -11.56 -4.52 9.50
C ALA A 58 -12.03 -4.19 10.92
N TYR A 59 -12.23 -2.89 11.22
CA TYR A 59 -12.72 -2.45 12.52
C TYR A 59 -14.10 -3.04 12.84
N THR A 60 -15.07 -2.89 11.93
CA THR A 60 -16.44 -3.35 12.16
C THR A 60 -16.54 -4.87 12.28
N LEU A 61 -15.78 -5.63 11.46
CA LEU A 61 -15.77 -7.09 11.56
C LEU A 61 -15.10 -7.55 12.85
N THR A 62 -14.00 -6.92 13.25
CA THR A 62 -13.32 -7.27 14.52
C THR A 62 -14.20 -6.96 15.71
N ASP A 63 -14.82 -5.79 15.77
CA ASP A 63 -15.69 -5.39 16.86
C ASP A 63 -16.94 -6.29 16.97
N PHE A 64 -17.50 -6.70 15.83
CA PHE A 64 -18.70 -7.54 15.80
C PHE A 64 -18.43 -9.01 16.12
N TYR A 65 -17.39 -9.63 15.49
CA TYR A 65 -17.13 -11.06 15.61
C TYR A 65 -16.15 -11.42 16.71
N LEU A 66 -15.25 -10.50 17.07
CA LEU A 66 -14.12 -10.77 17.97
C LEU A 66 -13.94 -9.63 19.01
N PRO A 67 -15.02 -9.20 19.71
CA PRO A 67 -14.93 -8.09 20.66
C PRO A 67 -13.93 -8.36 21.79
N SER A 68 -13.67 -9.64 22.11
CA SER A 68 -12.69 -10.06 23.13
C SER A 68 -11.24 -9.84 22.73
N LEU A 69 -10.95 -9.58 21.45
CA LEU A 69 -9.60 -9.26 20.98
C LEU A 69 -9.20 -7.81 21.23
N GLY A 70 -10.15 -6.96 21.60
CA GLY A 70 -9.86 -5.57 21.97
C GLY A 70 -8.83 -5.50 23.08
N GLY A 71 -7.67 -4.89 22.79
CA GLY A 71 -6.58 -4.71 23.75
C GLY A 71 -5.66 -5.92 23.97
N VAL A 72 -5.92 -7.10 23.37
CA VAL A 72 -5.08 -8.31 23.57
C VAL A 72 -3.61 -8.07 23.24
N ILE A 73 -3.34 -7.27 22.21
CA ILE A 73 -1.96 -6.97 21.80
C ILE A 73 -1.36 -5.75 22.48
N SER A 74 -2.10 -5.06 23.37
CA SER A 74 -1.61 -3.85 24.04
C SER A 74 -0.41 -4.09 24.95
N GLU A 75 -0.30 -5.31 25.50
CA GLU A 75 0.81 -5.74 26.37
C GLU A 75 2.02 -6.29 25.58
N TRP A 76 1.89 -6.43 24.28
CA TRP A 76 2.96 -7.02 23.47
C TRP A 76 4.07 -6.02 23.19
N SER A 77 5.29 -6.52 23.01
CA SER A 77 6.39 -5.66 22.60
C SER A 77 6.15 -5.08 21.20
N VAL A 78 6.59 -3.86 20.98
CA VAL A 78 6.47 -3.19 19.66
C VAL A 78 7.12 -4.04 18.55
N ILE A 79 8.24 -4.70 18.85
CA ILE A 79 8.93 -5.58 17.90
C ILE A 79 8.05 -6.76 17.50
N SER A 80 7.37 -7.39 18.46
CA SER A 80 6.46 -8.51 18.20
C SER A 80 5.26 -8.09 17.35
N ILE A 81 4.71 -6.91 17.62
CA ILE A 81 3.60 -6.35 16.84
C ILE A 81 4.04 -6.08 15.39
N ILE A 82 5.19 -5.44 15.20
CA ILE A 82 5.73 -5.16 13.86
C ILE A 82 6.01 -6.47 13.11
N ALA A 83 6.65 -7.46 13.75
CA ALA A 83 6.93 -8.74 13.11
C ALA A 83 5.64 -9.45 12.66
N LEU A 84 4.61 -9.44 13.50
CA LEU A 84 3.32 -10.03 13.18
C LEU A 84 2.63 -9.30 12.03
N LEU A 85 2.63 -7.97 12.05
CA LEU A 85 2.07 -7.15 10.98
C LEU A 85 2.75 -7.43 9.64
N LEU A 86 4.09 -7.51 9.60
CA LEU A 86 4.83 -7.81 8.37
C LEU A 86 4.48 -9.19 7.82
N ILE A 87 4.38 -10.22 8.68
CA ILE A 87 4.00 -11.56 8.25
C ILE A 87 2.59 -11.59 7.67
N PHE A 88 1.62 -10.96 8.34
CA PHE A 88 0.24 -10.94 7.86
C PHE A 88 0.08 -10.08 6.60
N ASP A 89 0.79 -8.96 6.51
CA ASP A 89 0.80 -8.10 5.32
C ASP A 89 1.34 -8.86 4.11
N ASP A 90 2.51 -9.50 4.23
CA ASP A 90 3.12 -10.33 3.18
C ASP A 90 2.20 -11.47 2.75
N MET A 91 1.60 -12.19 3.71
CA MET A 91 0.63 -13.26 3.41
C MET A 91 -0.58 -12.71 2.64
N THR A 92 -1.13 -11.60 3.08
CA THR A 92 -2.31 -10.98 2.44
C THR A 92 -1.98 -10.53 1.03
N GLN A 93 -0.85 -9.86 0.84
CA GLN A 93 -0.39 -9.42 -0.47
C GLN A 93 -0.11 -10.61 -1.40
N TYR A 94 0.55 -11.67 -0.91
CA TYR A 94 0.78 -12.89 -1.69
C TYR A 94 -0.52 -13.51 -2.19
N TRP A 95 -1.50 -13.73 -1.29
CA TRP A 95 -2.77 -14.35 -1.66
C TRP A 95 -3.59 -13.46 -2.57
N TRP A 96 -3.63 -12.16 -2.32
CA TRP A 96 -4.30 -11.19 -3.18
C TRP A 96 -3.71 -11.23 -4.59
N HIS A 97 -2.39 -11.10 -4.71
CA HIS A 97 -1.67 -11.15 -5.99
C HIS A 97 -1.94 -12.47 -6.75
N ARG A 98 -1.85 -13.61 -6.05
CA ARG A 98 -2.14 -14.93 -6.61
C ARG A 98 -3.57 -15.05 -7.13
N ILE A 99 -4.57 -14.56 -6.38
CA ILE A 99 -5.97 -14.55 -6.79
C ILE A 99 -6.15 -13.64 -8.00
N CYS A 100 -5.55 -12.45 -8.03
CA CYS A 100 -5.57 -11.55 -9.18
C CYS A 100 -5.06 -12.21 -10.45
N HIS A 101 -4.01 -13.05 -10.36
CA HIS A 101 -3.51 -13.80 -11.50
C HIS A 101 -4.37 -15.03 -11.90
N SER A 102 -5.21 -15.51 -10.99
CA SER A 102 -6.05 -16.70 -11.22
C SER A 102 -7.44 -16.38 -11.76
N VAL A 103 -7.94 -15.17 -11.50
CA VAL A 103 -9.30 -14.74 -11.85
C VAL A 103 -9.24 -13.68 -12.95
N PRO A 104 -9.77 -13.95 -14.18
CA PRO A 104 -9.61 -13.05 -15.33
C PRO A 104 -10.11 -11.62 -15.10
N ILE A 105 -11.22 -11.44 -14.39
CA ILE A 105 -11.76 -10.11 -14.10
C ILE A 105 -10.84 -9.32 -13.16
N LEU A 106 -10.26 -9.98 -12.15
CA LEU A 106 -9.32 -9.36 -11.22
C LEU A 106 -7.98 -9.09 -11.91
N TYR A 107 -7.54 -9.98 -12.83
CA TYR A 107 -6.34 -9.74 -13.62
C TYR A 107 -6.43 -8.46 -14.43
N ASN A 108 -7.58 -8.18 -15.04
CA ASN A 108 -7.76 -6.94 -15.80
C ASN A 108 -7.62 -5.68 -14.94
N LEU A 109 -8.02 -5.74 -13.67
CA LEU A 109 -7.85 -4.65 -12.70
C LEU A 109 -6.40 -4.56 -12.20
N HIS A 110 -5.73 -5.69 -12.06
CA HIS A 110 -4.35 -5.81 -11.56
C HIS A 110 -3.28 -5.58 -12.65
N ARG A 111 -3.64 -5.76 -13.92
CA ARG A 111 -2.73 -5.59 -15.06
C ARG A 111 -1.96 -4.27 -15.09
N PRO A 112 -2.53 -3.11 -14.72
CA PRO A 112 -1.78 -1.85 -14.66
C PRO A 112 -0.57 -1.88 -13.73
N HIS A 113 -0.54 -2.78 -12.75
CA HIS A 113 0.60 -3.01 -11.86
C HIS A 113 1.81 -3.62 -12.60
N HIS A 114 1.57 -4.50 -13.58
CA HIS A 114 2.62 -5.17 -14.35
C HIS A 114 3.07 -4.42 -15.61
N ASP A 115 2.37 -3.36 -15.99
CA ASP A 115 2.60 -2.63 -17.25
C ASP A 115 3.83 -1.69 -17.25
N PRO A 116 4.31 -1.13 -16.11
CA PRO A 116 5.45 -0.23 -16.11
C PRO A 116 6.77 -0.93 -16.43
N GLU A 117 7.54 -0.35 -17.35
CA GLU A 117 8.91 -0.79 -17.69
C GLU A 117 9.99 -0.04 -16.88
N TYR A 118 9.60 0.64 -15.80
CA TYR A 118 10.49 1.42 -14.96
C TYR A 118 10.13 1.28 -13.49
N LEU A 119 11.12 1.44 -12.60
CA LEU A 119 10.93 1.45 -11.16
C LEU A 119 10.86 2.88 -10.65
N SER A 120 9.86 3.15 -9.84
CA SER A 120 9.65 4.44 -9.16
C SER A 120 8.70 4.24 -7.98
N ILE A 121 8.83 5.06 -6.94
CA ILE A 121 7.86 5.09 -5.82
C ILE A 121 6.42 5.30 -6.35
N ARG A 122 6.24 6.04 -7.43
CA ARG A 122 4.92 6.26 -8.05
C ARG A 122 4.24 4.99 -8.54
N VAL A 123 5.01 4.00 -8.99
CA VAL A 123 4.49 2.74 -9.54
C VAL A 123 3.85 1.87 -8.47
N VAL A 124 4.28 2.01 -7.21
CA VAL A 124 3.73 1.27 -6.07
C VAL A 124 2.21 1.44 -5.93
N TYR A 125 1.68 2.58 -6.34
CA TYR A 125 0.24 2.89 -6.23
C TYR A 125 -0.62 2.30 -7.35
N ARG A 126 -0.05 1.57 -8.31
CA ARG A 126 -0.81 0.93 -9.40
C ARG A 126 -1.44 -0.41 -9.04
N ASN A 127 -1.24 -0.86 -7.81
CA ASN A 127 -1.75 -2.16 -7.34
C ASN A 127 -3.26 -2.16 -7.13
#